data_daf28985fa0343becf965817acde1c2c
#
_entry.id   daf28985fa0343becf965817acde1c2c
#
_cell.length_a   1.000
_cell.length_b   1.000
_cell.length_c   1.000
_cell.angle_alpha   90.00
_cell.angle_beta   90.00
_cell.angle_gamma   90.00
#
_symmetry.space_group_name_H-M   'P 1'
#
loop_
_entity.id
_entity.type
_entity.pdbx_description
1 polymer ?
#
loop_
_entity_poly.entity_id
_entity_poly.type
_entity_poly.pdbx_seq_one_letter_code
_entity_poly.pdbx_strand_id
1 'polypeptide(L)'
;GDVYKRQESRFNASINASVGFNQVAEKFGEAYRHPMQQEMVSVSVSIPLVDWGVRKGKYNMARNNLNVVKTSARQSEISIEEEVIMTVSDFNVQQALVASAEEALDLAILAYNETRQRFIIGKADINSLTLSLNRQQEAQRNYISALQDYWLNYYKIRKLTLHDFASGFSLSEKFDYNN
;
A
#
# COMPACT_ATOMS: atom_id res chain seq x y z
N GLY A 1 15.72 -11.28 -13.34
CA GLY A 1 15.46 -12.67 -12.97
C GLY A 1 15.62 -13.66 -14.13
N ASP A 2 15.25 -13.30 -15.38
CA ASP A 2 15.23 -14.21 -16.53
C ASP A 2 16.62 -14.54 -17.07
N VAL A 3 17.55 -13.58 -17.02
CA VAL A 3 18.94 -13.76 -17.47
C VAL A 3 19.70 -14.72 -16.56
N TYR A 4 19.51 -14.63 -15.25
CA TYR A 4 20.13 -15.53 -14.27
C TYR A 4 19.67 -16.97 -14.43
N LYS A 5 18.38 -17.23 -14.67
CA LYS A 5 17.86 -18.58 -14.84
C LYS A 5 18.26 -19.22 -16.17
N ARG A 6 18.56 -18.44 -17.20
CA ARG A 6 19.16 -18.95 -18.45
C ARG A 6 20.63 -19.35 -18.27
N GLN A 7 21.39 -18.66 -17.40
CA GLN A 7 22.78 -18.99 -17.10
C GLN A 7 22.89 -20.29 -16.28
N GLU A 8 22.08 -20.46 -15.24
CA GLU A 8 22.07 -21.69 -14.41
C GLU A 8 21.75 -22.97 -15.20
N SER A 9 21.15 -22.83 -16.38
CA SER A 9 20.72 -24.00 -17.17
C SER A 9 21.76 -24.55 -18.15
N ARG A 10 22.92 -23.90 -18.34
CA ARG A 10 23.90 -24.32 -19.36
C ARG A 10 25.06 -25.12 -18.78
N PHE A 11 25.78 -24.57 -17.83
CA PHE A 11 26.83 -25.23 -17.09
C PHE A 11 27.03 -24.56 -15.74
N ASN A 12 27.52 -25.29 -14.79
CA ASN A 12 27.88 -24.76 -13.48
C ASN A 12 29.33 -25.03 -13.21
N ALA A 13 30.10 -23.98 -12.89
CA ALA A 13 31.47 -24.07 -12.49
C ALA A 13 31.61 -23.53 -11.05
N SER A 14 32.22 -24.30 -10.18
CA SER A 14 32.54 -23.91 -8.81
C SER A 14 33.99 -24.08 -8.50
N ILE A 15 34.56 -23.10 -7.81
CA ILE A 15 35.91 -23.13 -7.29
C ILE A 15 35.84 -23.13 -5.78
N ASN A 16 36.38 -24.15 -5.13
CA ASN A 16 36.41 -24.22 -3.69
C ASN A 16 37.90 -24.25 -3.27
N ALA A 17 38.28 -23.37 -2.38
CA ALA A 17 39.58 -23.37 -1.74
C ALA A 17 39.41 -23.64 -0.24
N SER A 18 40.10 -24.57 0.29
CA SER A 18 40.07 -24.87 1.73
C SER A 18 41.51 -24.96 2.26
N VAL A 19 41.72 -24.37 3.41
CA VAL A 19 42.96 -24.48 4.18
C VAL A 19 42.60 -25.16 5.48
N GLY A 20 43.28 -26.25 5.75
CA GLY A 20 43.09 -27.02 6.97
C GLY A 20 44.44 -27.35 7.62
N PHE A 21 44.40 -27.56 8.89
CA PHE A 21 45.56 -28.11 9.64
C PHE A 21 45.21 -29.54 10.05
N ASN A 22 46.02 -30.48 9.63
CA ASN A 22 45.84 -31.88 9.97
C ASN A 22 47.13 -32.40 10.64
N GLN A 23 46.96 -33.20 11.67
CA GLN A 23 48.10 -33.82 12.34
C GLN A 23 47.76 -35.21 12.79
N VAL A 24 48.64 -36.14 12.52
CA VAL A 24 48.61 -37.49 13.05
C VAL A 24 49.84 -37.64 13.95
N ALA A 25 49.61 -37.94 15.24
CA ALA A 25 50.70 -38.17 16.20
C ALA A 25 50.38 -39.42 17.05
N GLU A 26 51.36 -40.21 17.35
CA GLU A 26 51.25 -41.39 18.20
C GLU A 26 51.11 -41.05 19.70
N LYS A 27 51.53 -39.84 20.10
CA LYS A 27 51.45 -39.36 21.49
C LYS A 27 50.79 -37.96 21.55
N PHE A 28 49.96 -37.78 22.56
CA PHE A 28 49.17 -36.53 22.76
C PHE A 28 50.04 -35.24 22.82
N GLY A 29 51.29 -35.31 23.34
CA GLY A 29 52.15 -34.15 23.46
C GLY A 29 52.83 -33.71 22.15
N GLU A 30 52.85 -34.56 21.13
CA GLU A 30 53.42 -34.28 19.82
C GLU A 30 52.38 -33.74 18.84
N ALA A 31 51.11 -33.95 19.16
CA ALA A 31 49.99 -33.50 18.34
C ALA A 31 49.88 -31.98 18.16
N TYR A 32 50.59 -31.19 18.93
CA TYR A 32 50.53 -29.71 18.87
C TYR A 32 51.83 -29.06 18.43
N ARG A 33 52.88 -29.83 18.17
CA ARG A 33 54.21 -29.23 17.90
C ARG A 33 54.50 -28.93 16.43
N HIS A 34 53.89 -29.66 15.49
CA HIS A 34 54.12 -29.47 14.05
C HIS A 34 52.87 -29.74 13.23
N PRO A 35 51.89 -28.84 13.22
CA PRO A 35 50.69 -29.02 12.40
C PRO A 35 51.06 -29.01 10.92
N MET A 36 50.68 -30.02 10.18
CA MET A 36 50.82 -30.03 8.72
C MET A 36 49.68 -29.18 8.12
N GLN A 37 50.08 -28.14 7.41
CA GLN A 37 49.13 -27.30 6.67
C GLN A 37 48.72 -28.05 5.41
N GLN A 38 47.41 -28.22 5.27
CA GLN A 38 46.80 -28.81 4.07
C GLN A 38 46.05 -27.74 3.31
N GLU A 39 46.50 -27.46 2.13
CA GLU A 39 45.81 -26.57 1.20
C GLU A 39 45.19 -27.41 0.09
N MET A 40 43.89 -27.19 -0.14
CA MET A 40 43.14 -27.86 -1.18
C MET A 40 42.43 -26.85 -2.03
N VAL A 41 42.67 -26.86 -3.32
CA VAL A 41 41.92 -26.10 -4.32
C VAL A 41 41.22 -27.09 -5.23
N SER A 42 39.90 -27.03 -5.31
CA SER A 42 39.12 -27.85 -6.22
C SER A 42 38.33 -27.00 -7.20
N VAL A 43 38.41 -27.36 -8.46
CA VAL A 43 37.63 -26.76 -9.53
C VAL A 43 36.68 -27.83 -10.05
N SER A 44 35.36 -27.56 -9.95
CA SER A 44 34.36 -28.49 -10.42
C SER A 44 33.55 -27.82 -11.53
N VAL A 45 33.41 -28.51 -12.67
CA VAL A 45 32.57 -28.10 -13.79
C VAL A 45 31.50 -29.18 -14.00
N SER A 46 30.25 -28.78 -13.87
CA SER A 46 29.10 -29.68 -14.08
C SER A 46 28.38 -29.28 -15.34
N ILE A 47 28.34 -30.21 -16.30
CA ILE A 47 27.62 -30.04 -17.58
C ILE A 47 26.53 -31.11 -17.64
N PRO A 48 25.26 -30.75 -17.54
CA PRO A 48 24.16 -31.71 -17.66
C PRO A 48 24.01 -32.13 -19.14
N LEU A 49 24.30 -33.38 -19.45
CA LEU A 49 24.20 -33.93 -20.79
C LEU A 49 22.74 -34.32 -21.15
N VAL A 50 22.00 -34.85 -20.18
CA VAL A 50 20.60 -35.23 -20.31
C VAL A 50 19.85 -34.78 -19.07
N ASP A 51 18.75 -34.05 -19.26
CA ASP A 51 17.96 -33.49 -18.16
C ASP A 51 16.46 -33.84 -18.22
N TRP A 52 16.08 -34.75 -19.13
CA TRP A 52 14.70 -35.23 -19.28
C TRP A 52 13.64 -34.14 -19.34
N GLY A 53 14.02 -32.96 -19.87
CA GLY A 53 13.10 -31.81 -20.00
C GLY A 53 12.99 -30.93 -18.78
N VAL A 54 13.75 -31.15 -17.71
CA VAL A 54 13.75 -30.35 -16.48
C VAL A 54 14.08 -28.87 -16.77
N ARG A 55 15.03 -28.60 -17.66
CA ARG A 55 15.37 -27.23 -18.09
C ARG A 55 14.23 -26.53 -18.78
N LYS A 56 13.56 -27.23 -19.72
CA LYS A 56 12.40 -26.70 -20.42
C LYS A 56 11.25 -26.43 -19.44
N GLY A 57 11.04 -27.33 -18.48
CA GLY A 57 10.07 -27.15 -17.41
C GLY A 57 10.34 -25.93 -16.55
N LYS A 58 11.60 -25.76 -16.08
CA LYS A 58 12.02 -24.58 -15.30
C LYS A 58 11.88 -23.26 -16.08
N TYR A 59 12.23 -23.26 -17.36
CA TYR A 59 12.05 -22.09 -18.22
C TYR A 59 10.57 -21.73 -18.38
N ASN A 60 9.73 -22.72 -18.69
CA ASN A 60 8.29 -22.51 -18.82
C ASN A 60 7.67 -22.00 -17.51
N MET A 61 8.09 -22.56 -16.38
CA MET A 61 7.65 -22.09 -15.04
C MET A 61 8.05 -20.62 -14.82
N ALA A 62 9.29 -20.25 -15.12
CA ALA A 62 9.75 -18.88 -15.01
C ALA A 62 8.97 -17.91 -15.90
N ARG A 63 8.69 -18.32 -17.15
CA ARG A 63 7.87 -17.56 -18.09
C ARG A 63 6.43 -17.40 -17.61
N ASN A 64 5.84 -18.47 -17.09
CA ASN A 64 4.49 -18.39 -16.53
C ASN A 64 4.44 -17.47 -15.31
N ASN A 65 5.41 -17.55 -14.40
CA ASN A 65 5.52 -16.64 -13.27
C ASN A 65 5.66 -15.18 -13.70
N LEU A 66 6.43 -14.91 -14.76
CA LEU A 66 6.53 -13.55 -15.33
C LEU A 66 5.17 -13.07 -15.86
N ASN A 67 4.43 -13.94 -16.56
CA ASN A 67 3.10 -13.60 -17.05
C ASN A 67 2.12 -13.34 -15.91
N VAL A 68 2.16 -14.13 -14.84
CA VAL A 68 1.34 -13.92 -13.63
C VAL A 68 1.64 -12.56 -13.01
N VAL A 69 2.92 -12.21 -12.83
CA VAL A 69 3.32 -10.90 -12.27
C VAL A 69 2.86 -9.74 -13.17
N LYS A 70 3.01 -9.87 -14.50
CA LYS A 70 2.52 -8.85 -15.45
C LYS A 70 1.01 -8.67 -15.39
N THR A 71 0.27 -9.78 -15.31
CA THR A 71 -1.20 -9.73 -15.21
C THR A 71 -1.63 -9.13 -13.88
N SER A 72 -0.95 -9.49 -12.79
CA SER A 72 -1.22 -8.89 -11.46
C SER A 72 -0.95 -7.39 -11.43
N ALA A 73 0.15 -6.92 -12.04
CA ALA A 73 0.45 -5.50 -12.16
C ALA A 73 -0.64 -4.77 -12.94
N ARG A 74 -1.06 -5.31 -14.10
CA ARG A 74 -2.13 -4.72 -14.90
C ARG A 74 -3.47 -4.69 -14.16
N GLN A 75 -3.78 -5.75 -13.40
CA GLN A 75 -4.98 -5.77 -12.56
C GLN A 75 -4.94 -4.68 -11.48
N SER A 76 -3.76 -4.44 -10.89
CA SER A 76 -3.58 -3.35 -9.91
C SER A 76 -3.75 -1.97 -10.53
N GLU A 77 -3.26 -1.75 -11.75
CA GLU A 77 -3.49 -0.50 -12.50
C GLU A 77 -4.98 -0.24 -12.72
N ILE A 78 -5.71 -1.23 -13.24
CA ILE A 78 -7.16 -1.14 -13.47
C ILE A 78 -7.89 -0.85 -12.15
N SER A 79 -7.52 -1.54 -11.07
CA SER A 79 -8.15 -1.33 -9.75
C SER A 79 -7.94 0.09 -9.22
N ILE A 80 -6.76 0.69 -9.44
CA ILE A 80 -6.48 2.07 -9.06
C ILE A 80 -7.30 3.04 -9.91
N GLU A 81 -7.39 2.82 -11.23
CA GLU A 81 -8.21 3.66 -12.11
C GLU A 81 -9.68 3.64 -11.71
N GLU A 82 -10.23 2.45 -11.43
CA GLU A 82 -11.60 2.30 -10.93
C GLU A 82 -11.80 3.01 -9.59
N GLU A 83 -10.85 2.88 -8.66
CA GLU A 83 -10.92 3.54 -7.36
C GLU A 83 -10.89 5.07 -7.50
N VAL A 84 -10.09 5.62 -8.41
CA VAL A 84 -10.07 7.06 -8.70
C VAL A 84 -11.42 7.53 -9.23
N ILE A 85 -11.98 6.84 -10.23
CA ILE A 85 -13.28 7.19 -10.81
C ILE A 85 -14.38 7.18 -9.75
N MET A 86 -14.45 6.13 -8.93
CA MET A 86 -15.43 6.03 -7.84
C MET A 86 -15.24 7.14 -6.82
N THR A 87 -14.00 7.42 -6.40
CA THR A 87 -13.74 8.45 -5.40
C THR A 87 -14.09 9.86 -5.91
N VAL A 88 -13.86 10.14 -7.20
CA VAL A 88 -14.28 11.41 -7.83
C VAL A 88 -15.81 11.51 -7.88
N SER A 89 -16.50 10.43 -8.22
CA SER A 89 -17.96 10.39 -8.21
C SER A 89 -18.52 10.64 -6.80
N ASP A 90 -17.96 9.97 -5.79
CA ASP A 90 -18.34 10.16 -4.39
C ASP A 90 -18.08 11.61 -3.93
N PHE A 91 -16.95 12.20 -4.33
CA PHE A 91 -16.63 13.59 -4.00
C PHE A 91 -17.65 14.58 -4.55
N ASN A 92 -18.11 14.38 -5.80
CA ASN A 92 -19.15 15.22 -6.38
C ASN A 92 -20.49 15.11 -5.62
N VAL A 93 -20.84 13.90 -5.17
CA VAL A 93 -22.02 13.69 -4.32
C VAL A 93 -21.84 14.37 -2.96
N GLN A 94 -20.67 14.28 -2.35
CA GLN A 94 -20.40 14.91 -1.07
C GLN A 94 -20.50 16.44 -1.11
N GLN A 95 -20.12 17.08 -2.21
CA GLN A 95 -20.31 18.53 -2.37
C GLN A 95 -21.79 18.92 -2.26
N ALA A 96 -22.68 18.16 -2.91
CA ALA A 96 -24.11 18.39 -2.84
C ALA A 96 -24.67 18.10 -1.43
N LEU A 97 -24.16 17.06 -0.77
CA LEU A 97 -24.58 16.72 0.59
C LEU A 97 -24.18 17.78 1.62
N VAL A 98 -22.97 18.36 1.51
CA VAL A 98 -22.53 19.48 2.38
C VAL A 98 -23.47 20.67 2.21
N ALA A 99 -23.77 21.08 0.97
CA ALA A 99 -24.66 22.20 0.70
C ALA A 99 -26.06 21.96 1.26
N SER A 100 -26.60 20.76 1.07
CA SER A 100 -27.92 20.39 1.60
C SER A 100 -27.92 20.32 3.13
N ALA A 101 -26.86 19.83 3.76
CA ALA A 101 -26.74 19.78 5.22
C ALA A 101 -26.58 21.17 5.84
N GLU A 102 -25.91 22.11 5.15
CA GLU A 102 -25.78 23.50 5.55
C GLU A 102 -27.16 24.19 5.54
N GLU A 103 -27.93 24.05 4.45
CA GLU A 103 -29.28 24.59 4.34
C GLU A 103 -30.23 24.01 5.43
N ALA A 104 -30.12 22.70 5.67
CA ALA A 104 -30.90 22.05 6.73
C ALA A 104 -30.54 22.58 8.13
N LEU A 105 -29.26 22.88 8.38
CA LEU A 105 -28.82 23.49 9.64
C LEU A 105 -29.38 24.90 9.79
N ASP A 106 -29.29 25.72 8.76
CA ASP A 106 -29.84 27.09 8.77
C ASP A 106 -31.35 27.11 9.07
N LEU A 107 -32.11 26.24 8.40
CA LEU A 107 -33.54 26.08 8.67
C LEU A 107 -33.84 25.61 10.09
N ALA A 108 -33.02 24.68 10.63
CA ALA A 108 -33.19 24.20 11.99
C ALA A 108 -32.85 25.28 13.05
N ILE A 109 -31.85 26.11 12.79
CA ILE A 109 -31.50 27.27 13.63
C ILE A 109 -32.67 28.29 13.63
N LEU A 110 -33.23 28.61 12.46
CA LEU A 110 -34.35 29.50 12.31
C LEU A 110 -35.58 28.96 13.08
N ALA A 111 -35.92 27.69 12.89
CA ALA A 111 -37.03 27.04 13.56
C ALA A 111 -36.89 27.03 15.09
N TYR A 112 -35.68 26.79 15.60
CA TYR A 112 -35.41 26.87 17.02
C TYR A 112 -35.60 28.30 17.56
N ASN A 113 -35.08 29.30 16.87
CA ASN A 113 -35.21 30.71 17.28
C ASN A 113 -36.65 31.15 17.32
N GLU A 114 -37.47 30.81 16.31
CA GLU A 114 -38.92 31.08 16.25
C GLU A 114 -39.64 30.37 17.38
N THR A 115 -39.33 29.09 17.63
CA THR A 115 -39.98 28.33 18.72
C THR A 115 -39.61 28.90 20.08
N ARG A 116 -38.36 29.34 20.27
CA ARG A 116 -37.90 30.01 21.49
C ARG A 116 -38.61 31.31 21.74
N GLN A 117 -38.83 32.14 20.71
CA GLN A 117 -39.59 33.38 20.84
C GLN A 117 -41.05 33.10 21.22
N ARG A 118 -41.69 32.10 20.58
CA ARG A 118 -43.05 31.69 20.91
C ARG A 118 -43.15 31.12 22.33
N PHE A 119 -42.17 30.44 22.83
CA PHE A 119 -42.08 29.95 24.21
C PHE A 119 -42.01 31.11 25.20
N ILE A 120 -41.20 32.12 24.96
CA ILE A 120 -41.06 33.29 25.82
C ILE A 120 -42.38 34.04 25.98
N ILE A 121 -43.18 34.13 24.94
CA ILE A 121 -44.49 34.80 24.98
C ILE A 121 -45.64 33.86 25.36
N GLY A 122 -45.31 32.63 25.84
CA GLY A 122 -46.32 31.66 26.29
C GLY A 122 -47.14 30.99 25.18
N LYS A 123 -46.70 31.07 23.91
CA LYS A 123 -47.40 30.49 22.74
C LYS A 123 -46.80 29.13 22.30
N ALA A 124 -45.77 28.61 22.95
CA ALA A 124 -45.21 27.29 22.75
C ALA A 124 -44.92 26.66 24.11
N ASP A 125 -44.99 25.33 24.19
CA ASP A 125 -44.66 24.56 25.37
C ASP A 125 -43.18 24.15 25.42
N ILE A 126 -42.72 23.65 26.56
CA ILE A 126 -41.34 23.20 26.78
C ILE A 126 -40.97 22.00 25.88
N ASN A 127 -41.96 21.13 25.54
CA ASN A 127 -41.69 19.98 24.70
C ASN A 127 -41.40 20.43 23.25
N SER A 128 -42.14 21.40 22.75
CA SER A 128 -41.90 22.03 21.45
C SER A 128 -40.52 22.68 21.37
N LEU A 129 -40.13 23.39 22.44
CA LEU A 129 -38.79 24.01 22.52
C LEU A 129 -37.69 22.95 22.54
N THR A 130 -37.83 21.90 23.36
CA THR A 130 -36.86 20.81 23.45
C THR A 130 -36.75 20.06 22.12
N LEU A 131 -37.87 19.80 21.44
CA LEU A 131 -37.87 19.15 20.13
C LEU A 131 -37.14 19.98 19.08
N SER A 132 -37.38 21.30 19.04
CA SER A 132 -36.67 22.17 18.09
C SER A 132 -35.20 22.28 18.37
N LEU A 133 -34.77 22.27 19.65
CA LEU A 133 -33.38 22.22 20.05
C LEU A 133 -32.71 20.91 19.60
N ASN A 134 -33.33 19.77 19.82
CA ASN A 134 -32.82 18.47 19.43
C ASN A 134 -32.64 18.39 17.90
N ARG A 135 -33.60 18.91 17.13
CA ARG A 135 -33.51 18.98 15.65
C ARG A 135 -32.34 19.86 15.18
N GLN A 136 -32.15 21.01 15.84
CA GLN A 136 -31.02 21.88 15.54
C GLN A 136 -29.69 21.17 15.82
N GLN A 137 -29.56 20.47 16.95
CA GLN A 137 -28.34 19.71 17.30
C GLN A 137 -28.09 18.55 16.34
N GLU A 138 -29.14 17.89 15.89
CA GLU A 138 -29.06 16.81 14.89
C GLU A 138 -28.60 17.36 13.53
N ALA A 139 -29.16 18.45 13.05
CA ALA A 139 -28.77 19.12 11.82
C ALA A 139 -27.28 19.57 11.90
N GLN A 140 -26.85 20.11 13.05
CA GLN A 140 -25.46 20.49 13.26
C GLN A 140 -24.51 19.29 13.19
N ARG A 141 -24.86 18.15 13.80
CA ARG A 141 -24.06 16.93 13.71
C ARG A 141 -23.99 16.42 12.28
N ASN A 142 -25.11 16.44 11.56
CA ASN A 142 -25.16 16.00 10.16
C ASN A 142 -24.30 16.88 9.25
N TYR A 143 -24.31 18.21 9.46
CA TYR A 143 -23.44 19.13 8.73
C TYR A 143 -21.95 18.87 8.99
N ILE A 144 -21.56 18.67 10.26
CA ILE A 144 -20.17 18.35 10.62
C ILE A 144 -19.75 17.02 9.99
N SER A 145 -20.62 16.00 10.02
CA SER A 145 -20.34 14.70 9.37
C SER A 145 -20.15 14.84 7.87
N ALA A 146 -21.03 15.59 7.19
CA ALA A 146 -20.92 15.85 5.76
C ALA A 146 -19.61 16.58 5.40
N LEU A 147 -19.18 17.57 6.20
CA LEU A 147 -17.88 18.24 6.05
C LEU A 147 -16.70 17.28 6.25
N GLN A 148 -16.80 16.41 7.24
CA GLN A 148 -15.75 15.39 7.48
C GLN A 148 -15.62 14.47 6.28
N ASP A 149 -16.74 13.94 5.76
CA ASP A 149 -16.74 13.04 4.61
C ASP A 149 -16.23 13.73 3.34
N TYR A 150 -16.58 15.00 3.14
CA TYR A 150 -16.05 15.83 2.05
C TYR A 150 -14.53 15.92 2.11
N TRP A 151 -13.95 16.26 3.27
CA TRP A 151 -12.51 16.38 3.42
C TRP A 151 -11.80 15.03 3.30
N LEU A 152 -12.38 13.95 3.83
CA LEU A 152 -11.84 12.60 3.67
C LEU A 152 -11.76 12.20 2.20
N ASN A 153 -12.82 12.45 1.42
CA ASN A 153 -12.82 12.16 -0.02
C ASN A 153 -11.84 13.06 -0.78
N TYR A 154 -11.73 14.34 -0.44
CA TYR A 154 -10.74 15.26 -1.03
C TYR A 154 -9.31 14.74 -0.84
N TYR A 155 -8.94 14.39 0.39
CA TYR A 155 -7.60 13.85 0.66
C TYR A 155 -7.39 12.45 0.09
N LYS A 156 -8.45 11.65 -0.06
CA LYS A 156 -8.38 10.36 -0.73
C LYS A 156 -8.03 10.52 -2.22
N ILE A 157 -8.68 11.43 -2.93
CA ILE A 157 -8.35 11.76 -4.33
C ILE A 157 -6.90 12.23 -4.42
N ARG A 158 -6.51 13.18 -3.58
CA ARG A 158 -5.14 13.71 -3.54
C ARG A 158 -4.08 12.60 -3.33
N LYS A 159 -4.39 11.63 -2.47
CA LYS A 159 -3.53 10.46 -2.22
C LYS A 159 -3.45 9.53 -3.44
N LEU A 160 -4.58 9.24 -4.08
CA LEU A 160 -4.64 8.32 -5.22
C LEU A 160 -4.00 8.91 -6.47
N THR A 161 -4.18 10.21 -6.70
CA THR A 161 -3.64 10.90 -7.88
C THR A 161 -2.24 11.46 -7.68
N LEU A 162 -1.74 11.49 -6.43
CA LEU A 162 -0.52 12.18 -6.04
C LEU A 162 -0.46 13.64 -6.56
N HIS A 163 -1.61 14.28 -6.64
CA HIS A 163 -1.77 15.65 -7.12
C HIS A 163 -2.43 16.54 -6.06
N ASP A 164 -1.87 17.73 -5.85
CA ASP A 164 -2.47 18.76 -4.99
C ASP A 164 -3.32 19.70 -5.82
N PHE A 165 -4.64 19.53 -5.78
CA PHE A 165 -5.59 20.32 -6.57
C PHE A 165 -5.68 21.78 -6.12
N ALA A 166 -5.32 22.08 -4.87
CA ALA A 166 -5.34 23.45 -4.36
C ALA A 166 -4.13 24.27 -4.85
N SER A 167 -2.96 23.65 -4.95
CA SER A 167 -1.73 24.30 -5.38
C SER A 167 -1.38 24.02 -6.86
N GLY A 168 -2.05 23.05 -7.51
CA GLY A 168 -1.82 22.67 -8.89
C GLY A 168 -0.51 21.91 -9.13
N PHE A 169 0.15 21.40 -8.08
CA PHE A 169 1.42 20.70 -8.19
C PHE A 169 1.27 19.18 -8.03
N SER A 170 2.10 18.43 -8.78
CA SER A 170 2.26 17.00 -8.53
C SER A 170 3.06 16.77 -7.25
N LEU A 171 2.54 15.88 -6.38
CA LEU A 171 3.22 15.50 -5.14
C LEU A 171 4.39 14.54 -5.41
N SER A 172 4.41 13.86 -6.56
CA SER A 172 5.48 12.95 -6.95
C SER A 172 6.80 13.67 -7.23
N GLU A 173 6.77 14.91 -7.75
CA GLU A 173 7.97 15.71 -8.04
C GLU A 173 8.77 16.07 -6.78
N LYS A 174 8.13 16.09 -5.60
CA LYS A 174 8.83 16.35 -4.33
C LYS A 174 9.64 15.16 -3.82
N PHE A 175 9.46 13.97 -4.38
CA PHE A 175 10.07 12.72 -3.94
C PHE A 175 10.97 12.07 -4.98
N ASP A 176 11.25 12.73 -6.10
CA ASP A 176 12.30 12.29 -7.02
C ASP A 176 13.67 12.52 -6.36
N TYR A 177 14.10 11.53 -5.58
CA TYR A 177 15.47 11.39 -5.10
C TYR A 177 16.39 10.91 -6.24
N ASN A 178 16.43 11.64 -7.32
CA ASN A 178 17.45 11.48 -8.34
C ASN A 178 18.43 12.65 -8.24
N ASN A 179 19.37 12.49 -7.32
CA ASN A 179 20.71 13.05 -7.35
C ASN A 179 21.69 12.09 -6.68
#